data_f43faf3d58ba276ad0f4f897d4e7c5f0
#
_entry.id   f43faf3d58ba276ad0f4f897d4e7c5f0
#
_cell.length_a   1.000
_cell.length_b   1.000
_cell.length_c   1.000
_cell.angle_alpha   90.00
_cell.angle_beta   90.00
_cell.angle_gamma   90.00
#
_symmetry.space_group_name_H-M   'P 1'
#
loop_
_entity.id
_entity.type
_entity.pdbx_description
1 polymer ?
#
loop_
_entity_poly.entity_id
_entity_poly.type
_entity_poly.pdbx_seq_one_letter_code
_entity_poly.pdbx_strand_id
1 'polypeptide(L)' 'MLKTVTIGSCLSIQGIFVQMLTDGLMQVQVGSRIFTGRPI' A
#
# COMPACT_ATOMS: atom_id res chain seq x y z
N MET A 1 -2.46 9.51 7.04
CA MET A 1 -1.01 9.26 7.20
C MET A 1 -0.49 8.57 5.96
N LEU A 2 0.69 8.97 5.55
CA LEU A 2 1.32 8.33 4.40
C LEU A 2 1.98 7.03 4.80
N LYS A 3 1.80 6.02 3.99
CA LYS A 3 2.44 4.73 4.18
C LYS A 3 3.00 4.28 2.84
N THR A 4 4.02 3.44 2.89
CA THR A 4 4.66 2.94 1.69
C THR A 4 4.46 1.43 1.63
N VAL A 5 4.08 0.95 0.45
CA VAL A 5 3.92 -0.48 0.22
C VAL A 5 4.78 -0.88 -0.97
N THR A 6 5.21 -2.15 -1.00
CA THR A 6 5.90 -2.70 -2.15
C THR A 6 4.96 -3.59 -2.94
N ILE A 7 5.03 -3.47 -4.25
CA ILE A 7 4.26 -4.30 -5.18
C ILE A 7 5.27 -5.02 -6.06
N GLY A 8 5.17 -6.33 -6.12
CA GLY A 8 6.14 -7.13 -6.85
C GLY A 8 7.48 -7.14 -6.13
N SER A 9 8.56 -7.23 -6.89
CA SER A 9 9.89 -7.40 -6.31
C SER A 9 10.65 -6.09 -6.13
N CYS A 10 10.23 -5.01 -6.75
CA CYS A 10 11.03 -3.78 -6.69
C CYS A 10 10.23 -2.48 -6.82
N LEU A 11 8.93 -2.55 -6.90
CA LEU A 11 8.11 -1.35 -7.05
C LEU A 11 7.57 -0.91 -5.70
N SER A 12 7.81 0.34 -5.34
CA SER A 12 7.29 0.93 -4.10
C SER A 12 6.30 2.01 -4.43
N ILE A 13 5.21 2.06 -3.66
CA ILE A 13 4.18 3.07 -3.83
C ILE A 13 3.87 3.68 -2.48
N GLN A 14 3.82 4.99 -2.41
CA GLN A 14 3.47 5.72 -1.20
C GLN A 14 2.09 6.35 -1.38
N GLY A 15 1.25 6.18 -0.39
CA GLY A 15 -0.08 6.76 -0.43
C GLY A 15 -0.68 6.87 0.96
N ILE A 16 -1.95 7.24 1.02
CA ILE A 16 -2.65 7.40 2.28
C ILE A 16 -3.12 6.04 2.75
N PHE A 17 -2.84 5.70 4.00
CA PHE A 17 -3.24 4.42 4.58
C PHE A 17 -4.75 4.24 4.52
N VAL A 18 -5.21 3.08 4.05
CA VAL A 18 -6.62 2.74 4.00
C VAL A 18 -6.94 1.67 5.03
N GLN A 19 -6.35 0.50 4.91
CA GLN A 19 -6.60 -0.59 5.86
C GLN A 19 -5.54 -1.67 5.70
N MET A 20 -5.46 -2.51 6.73
CA MET A 20 -4.64 -3.73 6.69
C MET A 20 -5.51 -4.89 6.25
N LEU A 21 -4.94 -5.77 5.47
CA LEU A 21 -5.62 -6.99 5.03
C LEU A 21 -5.14 -8.17 5.86
N THR A 22 -5.92 -9.26 5.83
CA THR A 22 -5.64 -10.42 6.68
C THR A 22 -4.33 -11.13 6.34
N ASP A 23 -3.86 -10.98 5.12
CA ASP A 23 -2.62 -11.62 4.68
C ASP A 23 -1.36 -10.83 5.01
N GLY A 24 -1.49 -9.79 5.81
CA GLY A 24 -0.36 -8.93 6.12
C GLY A 24 -0.10 -7.91 5.05
N LEU A 25 -1.02 -7.75 4.11
CA LEU A 25 -0.92 -6.74 3.09
C LEU A 25 -1.57 -5.45 3.57
N MET A 26 -1.20 -4.36 2.95
CA MET A 26 -1.74 -3.05 3.31
C MET A 26 -2.22 -2.34 2.08
N GLN A 27 -3.33 -1.63 2.22
CA GLN A 27 -3.86 -0.83 1.14
C GLN A 27 -3.57 0.64 1.37
N VAL A 28 -3.13 1.32 0.32
CA VAL A 28 -2.93 2.76 0.35
C VAL A 28 -3.66 3.39 -0.82
N GLN A 29 -4.10 4.61 -0.63
CA GLN A 29 -4.80 5.36 -1.65
C GLN A 29 -3.88 6.42 -2.25
N VAL A 30 -3.81 6.43 -3.57
CA VAL A 30 -3.05 7.43 -4.30
C VAL A 30 -4.02 8.11 -5.27
N GLY A 31 -4.42 9.33 -4.95
CA GLY A 31 -5.42 10.02 -5.75
C GLY A 31 -6.75 9.29 -5.68
N SER A 32 -7.25 8.85 -6.83
CA SER A 32 -8.51 8.11 -6.89
C SER A 32 -8.29 6.60 -7.00
N ARG A 33 -7.05 6.13 -6.80
CA ARG A 33 -6.74 4.71 -6.93
C ARG A 33 -6.31 4.12 -5.60
N ILE A 34 -6.61 2.82 -5.43
CA ILE A 34 -6.21 2.07 -4.25
C ILE A 34 -5.17 1.03 -4.70
N PHE A 35 -4.07 0.97 -4.00
CA PHE A 35 -3.02 -0.02 -4.26
C PHE A 35 -2.87 -0.92 -3.06
N THR A 36 -2.65 -2.21 -3.32
CA THR A 36 -2.43 -3.19 -2.28
C THR A 36 -1.02 -3.73 -2.41
N GLY A 37 -0.29 -3.75 -1.32
CA GLY A 37 1.05 -4.26 -1.33
C GLY A 37 1.54 -4.56 0.07
N ARG A 38 2.79 -4.98 0.18
CA ARG A 38 3.38 -5.27 1.47
C ARG A 38 3.85 -3.98 2.13
N PRO A 39 3.56 -3.78 3.41
CA PRO A 39 4.05 -2.59 4.10
C PRO A 39 5.57 -2.65 4.27
N ILE A 40 6.16 -1.51 4.13
CA ILE A 40 7.60 -1.38 4.36
C ILE A 40 7.84 -0.91 5.79
#